data_945d01ed8da671d3c8a29efddd40fa90
#
_entry.id   945d01ed8da671d3c8a29efddd40fa90
#
_cell.length_a   1.000
_cell.length_b   1.000
_cell.length_c   1.000
_cell.angle_alpha   90.00
_cell.angle_beta   90.00
_cell.angle_gamma   90.00
#
_symmetry.space_group_name_H-M   'P 1'
#
loop_
_entity.id
_entity.type
_entity.pdbx_description
1 polymer ?
#
loop_
_entity_poly.entity_id
_entity_poly.type
_entity_poly.pdbx_seq_one_letter_code
_entity_poly.pdbx_strand_id
1 'polypeptide(L)'
;MHTVYSIFLFGVIWFQVSLTDQGFHVCDAVPGLEPSPFYNLQIREAGADEWLDAFTLVTECTEEKMCDKQDGGGFYSHLANWSNSYVNYEMDGSVEVEVKITKLWGDTITKAVVHPSDAASSCEIIDGEAIVTVSRPTLFAVDINGQMDDQDTGKSPNNDGNTRGNYDGPPIHTVTIFANPPLRNKPNIDDDGVYPVGPGEMPPEEGAWHTLFFLPGLHDIGHSFTVHQDKSYYIPGDAVVYGTMNNEEWFGGRNVTIFGHGTLSGDKLPHPSMSDLPEGQGW
;
A
#
# COMPACT_ATOMS: atom_id res chain seq x y z
N MET A 1 -41.34 31.62 -28.71
CA MET A 1 -39.98 31.73 -28.18
C MET A 1 -39.80 30.54 -27.24
N HIS A 2 -39.35 29.42 -27.77
CA HIS A 2 -39.14 28.17 -26.98
C HIS A 2 -37.65 27.99 -26.71
N THR A 3 -37.30 28.11 -25.45
CA THR A 3 -35.93 27.88 -25.00
C THR A 3 -35.74 26.39 -24.78
N VAL A 4 -34.86 25.76 -25.59
CA VAL A 4 -34.45 24.36 -25.47
C VAL A 4 -33.24 24.31 -24.54
N TYR A 5 -33.36 23.66 -23.40
CA TYR A 5 -32.24 23.34 -22.52
C TYR A 5 -31.64 22.01 -22.98
N SER A 6 -30.42 22.05 -23.49
CA SER A 6 -29.63 20.85 -23.73
C SER A 6 -28.92 20.42 -22.42
N ILE A 7 -29.33 19.29 -21.88
CA ILE A 7 -28.66 18.65 -20.77
C ILE A 7 -27.53 17.81 -21.37
N PHE A 8 -26.29 18.22 -21.16
CA PHE A 8 -25.12 17.36 -21.44
C PHE A 8 -24.96 16.36 -20.30
N LEU A 9 -25.36 15.10 -20.53
CA LEU A 9 -24.94 14.00 -19.68
C LEU A 9 -23.49 13.67 -20.05
N PHE A 10 -22.56 13.97 -19.15
CA PHE A 10 -21.22 13.38 -19.19
C PHE A 10 -21.35 11.92 -18.73
N GLY A 11 -21.42 11.03 -19.69
CA GLY A 11 -21.30 9.60 -19.43
C GLY A 11 -19.85 9.28 -19.09
N VAL A 12 -19.57 8.99 -17.83
CA VAL A 12 -18.32 8.35 -17.41
C VAL A 12 -18.39 6.92 -17.92
N ILE A 13 -17.64 6.60 -18.98
CA ILE A 13 -17.52 5.23 -19.48
C ILE A 13 -16.45 4.57 -18.62
N TRP A 14 -16.87 3.72 -17.71
CA TRP A 14 -15.98 2.83 -16.96
C TRP A 14 -15.57 1.66 -17.87
N PHE A 15 -14.31 1.62 -18.27
CA PHE A 15 -13.74 0.42 -18.88
C PHE A 15 -13.40 -0.57 -17.75
N GLN A 16 -14.25 -1.56 -17.54
CA GLN A 16 -13.81 -2.77 -16.84
C GLN A 16 -12.87 -3.53 -17.77
N VAL A 17 -11.57 -3.39 -17.57
CA VAL A 17 -10.61 -4.28 -18.22
C VAL A 17 -10.71 -5.62 -17.49
N SER A 18 -11.26 -6.59 -18.15
CA SER A 18 -11.33 -7.97 -17.65
C SER A 18 -9.93 -8.58 -17.76
N LEU A 19 -9.43 -9.20 -16.70
CA LEU A 19 -8.20 -10.01 -16.64
C LEU A 19 -8.09 -11.13 -17.70
N THR A 20 -9.10 -11.30 -18.54
CA THR A 20 -9.31 -12.51 -19.35
C THR A 20 -8.32 -12.68 -20.50
N ASP A 21 -7.50 -11.70 -20.85
CA ASP A 21 -6.61 -11.81 -22.02
C ASP A 21 -5.10 -11.63 -21.73
N GLN A 22 -4.67 -11.15 -20.56
CA GLN A 22 -3.26 -10.86 -20.32
C GLN A 22 -2.61 -11.62 -19.14
N GLY A 23 -3.38 -12.38 -18.34
CA GLY A 23 -2.85 -13.12 -17.18
C GLY A 23 -2.41 -12.25 -16.00
N PHE A 24 -2.37 -10.94 -16.17
CA PHE A 24 -2.10 -9.97 -15.09
C PHE A 24 -2.84 -8.65 -15.32
N HIS A 25 -2.98 -7.86 -14.24
CA HIS A 25 -3.63 -6.55 -14.25
C HIS A 25 -2.93 -5.60 -13.29
N VAL A 26 -2.51 -4.45 -13.79
CA VAL A 26 -1.90 -3.38 -13.00
C VAL A 26 -3.01 -2.48 -12.46
N CYS A 27 -3.00 -2.22 -11.16
CA CYS A 27 -3.97 -1.31 -10.55
C CYS A 27 -3.79 0.12 -11.06
N ASP A 28 -4.89 0.84 -11.26
CA ASP A 28 -4.87 2.23 -11.66
C ASP A 28 -4.23 3.12 -10.59
N ALA A 29 -3.81 4.32 -10.99
CA ALA A 29 -3.31 5.32 -10.07
C ALA A 29 -4.39 5.74 -9.06
N VAL A 30 -4.00 5.94 -7.80
CA VAL A 30 -4.90 6.43 -6.76
C VAL A 30 -5.15 7.92 -6.97
N PRO A 31 -6.38 8.34 -7.33
CA PRO A 31 -6.66 9.75 -7.56
C PRO A 31 -6.37 10.62 -6.33
N GLY A 32 -5.60 11.68 -6.53
CA GLY A 32 -5.23 12.62 -5.48
C GLY A 32 -4.02 12.22 -4.63
N LEU A 33 -3.33 11.14 -4.97
CA LEU A 33 -2.08 10.75 -4.34
C LEU A 33 -0.91 10.92 -5.31
N GLU A 34 0.22 11.41 -4.80
CA GLU A 34 1.47 11.48 -5.58
C GLU A 34 2.20 10.14 -5.53
N PRO A 35 2.86 9.73 -6.61
CA PRO A 35 3.67 8.51 -6.62
C PRO A 35 4.92 8.64 -5.74
N SER A 36 5.54 7.52 -5.41
CA SER A 36 6.79 7.48 -4.67
C SER A 36 7.87 8.37 -5.30
N PRO A 37 8.55 9.24 -4.54
CA PRO A 37 9.69 10.00 -5.02
C PRO A 37 10.98 9.17 -5.10
N PHE A 38 10.99 7.94 -4.57
CA PHE A 38 12.19 7.13 -4.43
C PHE A 38 12.35 6.09 -5.54
N TYR A 39 11.23 5.49 -5.97
CA TYR A 39 11.23 4.45 -6.99
C TYR A 39 10.06 4.61 -7.94
N ASN A 40 10.30 4.28 -9.21
CA ASN A 40 9.27 4.07 -10.21
C ASN A 40 9.26 2.59 -10.59
N LEU A 41 8.09 1.99 -10.62
CA LEU A 41 7.92 0.60 -11.01
C LEU A 41 7.08 0.50 -12.30
N GLN A 42 7.53 -0.40 -13.19
CA GLN A 42 6.81 -0.72 -14.42
C GLN A 42 6.68 -2.24 -14.52
N ILE A 43 5.60 -2.70 -15.14
CA ILE A 43 5.25 -4.11 -15.20
C ILE A 43 4.96 -4.48 -16.64
N ARG A 44 5.37 -5.70 -17.07
CA ARG A 44 5.02 -6.26 -18.37
C ARG A 44 4.94 -7.78 -18.30
N GLU A 45 4.31 -8.40 -19.29
CA GLU A 45 4.51 -9.82 -19.57
C GLU A 45 5.97 -10.06 -19.97
N ALA A 46 6.56 -11.14 -19.47
CA ALA A 46 7.95 -11.44 -19.75
C ALA A 46 8.21 -11.57 -21.26
N GLY A 47 9.19 -10.79 -21.74
CA GLY A 47 9.55 -10.73 -23.14
C GLY A 47 8.66 -9.85 -24.01
N ALA A 48 7.64 -9.20 -23.50
CA ALA A 48 6.89 -8.18 -24.23
C ALA A 48 7.70 -6.89 -24.40
N ASP A 49 7.41 -6.10 -25.44
CA ASP A 49 8.12 -4.85 -25.70
C ASP A 49 7.62 -3.68 -24.81
N GLU A 50 6.33 -3.68 -24.48
CA GLU A 50 5.66 -2.57 -23.80
C GLU A 50 5.67 -2.74 -22.27
N TRP A 51 6.10 -1.69 -21.58
CA TRP A 51 6.04 -1.57 -20.13
C TRP A 51 4.82 -0.74 -19.71
N LEU A 52 4.04 -1.25 -18.79
CA LEU A 52 2.93 -0.54 -18.16
C LEU A 52 3.43 0.14 -16.88
N ASP A 53 3.13 1.43 -16.72
CA ASP A 53 3.43 2.13 -15.48
C ASP A 53 2.56 1.57 -14.35
N ALA A 54 3.20 1.20 -13.25
CA ALA A 54 2.52 0.77 -12.04
C ALA A 54 2.57 1.88 -11.02
N PHE A 55 1.40 2.32 -10.54
CA PHE A 55 1.35 3.39 -9.56
C PHE A 55 2.08 2.98 -8.28
N THR A 56 3.25 3.54 -8.08
CA THR A 56 4.12 3.19 -6.96
C THR A 56 3.75 4.04 -5.76
N LEU A 57 3.16 3.41 -4.77
CA LEU A 57 2.82 4.01 -3.48
C LEU A 57 4.07 4.12 -2.60
N VAL A 58 4.00 4.97 -1.58
CA VAL A 58 5.05 5.07 -0.57
C VAL A 58 4.46 5.25 0.82
N THR A 59 5.05 4.57 1.80
CA THR A 59 4.90 4.86 3.21
C THR A 59 6.20 5.47 3.70
N GLU A 60 6.12 6.60 4.37
CA GLU A 60 7.28 7.33 4.86
C GLU A 60 7.19 7.51 6.37
N CYS A 61 8.29 7.24 7.03
CA CYS A 61 8.54 7.71 8.38
C CYS A 61 9.33 9.02 8.29
N THR A 62 8.65 10.14 8.23
CA THR A 62 9.28 11.46 8.23
C THR A 62 9.29 12.06 9.64
N GLU A 63 10.22 12.98 9.89
CA GLU A 63 10.28 13.71 11.17
C GLU A 63 8.96 14.42 11.52
N GLU A 64 8.18 14.81 10.51
CA GLU A 64 6.90 15.49 10.70
C GLU A 64 5.73 14.54 10.97
N LYS A 65 5.80 13.30 10.45
CA LYS A 65 4.67 12.38 10.50
C LYS A 65 4.73 11.38 11.66
N MET A 66 5.90 10.83 11.97
CA MET A 66 5.99 9.72 12.92
C MET A 66 7.19 9.79 13.87
N CYS A 67 8.15 10.63 13.56
CA CYS A 67 9.43 10.64 14.25
C CYS A 67 9.62 11.93 15.00
N ASP A 68 8.59 12.34 15.74
CA ASP A 68 8.66 13.52 16.57
C ASP A 68 9.88 13.41 17.50
N LYS A 69 10.80 14.35 17.34
CA LYS A 69 11.97 14.52 18.21
C LYS A 69 11.54 14.96 19.59
N GLN A 70 10.61 14.25 20.22
CA GLN A 70 10.33 14.56 21.61
C GLN A 70 11.50 14.11 22.47
N ASP A 71 12.10 15.09 23.08
CA ASP A 71 13.12 15.00 24.10
C ASP A 71 12.84 13.84 25.05
N GLY A 72 13.60 12.76 24.92
CA GLY A 72 13.54 11.68 25.88
C GLY A 72 13.34 10.28 25.36
N GLY A 73 13.63 10.01 24.10
CA GLY A 73 13.81 8.65 23.61
C GLY A 73 12.52 7.89 23.30
N GLY A 74 11.69 8.46 22.47
CA GLY A 74 10.55 7.76 21.92
C GLY A 74 10.97 6.51 21.13
N PHE A 75 10.18 5.46 21.23
CA PHE A 75 10.39 4.14 20.61
C PHE A 75 10.62 4.19 19.09
N TYR A 76 10.32 5.31 18.44
CA TYR A 76 10.26 5.47 16.98
C TYR A 76 11.36 6.35 16.37
N SER A 77 12.25 6.93 17.16
CA SER A 77 13.30 7.81 16.66
C SER A 77 14.29 7.12 15.69
N HIS A 78 14.35 5.79 15.74
CA HIS A 78 15.21 4.98 14.87
C HIS A 78 14.60 4.63 13.52
N LEU A 79 13.34 4.98 13.26
CA LEU A 79 12.67 4.78 11.98
C LEU A 79 12.67 6.07 11.11
N ALA A 80 13.20 7.16 11.64
CA ALA A 80 13.39 8.39 10.88
C ALA A 80 14.23 8.10 9.63
N ASN A 81 13.79 8.60 8.49
CA ASN A 81 14.39 8.38 7.17
C ASN A 81 14.19 6.98 6.57
N TRP A 82 13.23 6.20 7.06
CA TRP A 82 12.81 4.98 6.40
C TRP A 82 11.58 5.23 5.54
N SER A 83 11.58 4.63 4.36
CA SER A 83 10.39 4.57 3.51
C SER A 83 10.27 3.18 2.90
N ASN A 84 9.04 2.84 2.53
CA ASN A 84 8.78 1.64 1.74
C ASN A 84 7.95 2.04 0.53
N SER A 85 8.54 1.94 -0.64
CA SER A 85 7.81 2.07 -1.90
C SER A 85 7.19 0.73 -2.24
N TYR A 86 5.93 0.71 -2.68
CA TYR A 86 5.27 -0.53 -3.00
C TYR A 86 4.30 -0.41 -4.16
N VAL A 87 4.06 -1.52 -4.80
CA VAL A 87 3.11 -1.65 -5.91
C VAL A 87 2.21 -2.85 -5.69
N ASN A 88 0.95 -2.69 -6.10
CA ASN A 88 -0.04 -3.75 -6.16
C ASN A 88 -0.39 -4.06 -7.61
N TYR A 89 -0.41 -5.34 -7.96
CA TYR A 89 -0.99 -5.82 -9.20
C TYR A 89 -1.57 -7.22 -9.00
N GLU A 90 -2.49 -7.62 -9.87
CA GLU A 90 -3.05 -8.96 -9.87
C GLU A 90 -2.37 -9.80 -10.94
N MET A 91 -2.10 -11.07 -10.65
CA MET A 91 -1.68 -12.08 -11.63
C MET A 91 -2.25 -13.45 -11.30
N ASP A 92 -2.57 -14.23 -12.31
CA ASP A 92 -3.14 -15.57 -12.13
C ASP A 92 -2.09 -16.70 -12.27
N GLY A 93 -0.87 -16.36 -12.65
CA GLY A 93 0.24 -17.28 -12.86
C GLY A 93 0.20 -18.00 -14.21
N SER A 94 -0.65 -17.60 -15.16
CA SER A 94 -0.68 -18.14 -16.52
C SER A 94 0.46 -17.61 -17.39
N VAL A 95 1.01 -16.45 -17.02
CA VAL A 95 2.16 -15.81 -17.67
C VAL A 95 3.22 -15.46 -16.64
N GLU A 96 4.48 -15.37 -17.07
CA GLU A 96 5.53 -14.75 -16.28
C GLU A 96 5.45 -13.22 -16.43
N VAL A 97 5.65 -12.50 -15.35
CA VAL A 97 5.58 -11.04 -15.27
C VAL A 97 6.94 -10.50 -14.88
N GLU A 98 7.42 -9.52 -15.62
CA GLU A 98 8.61 -8.75 -15.26
C GLU A 98 8.22 -7.46 -14.57
N VAL A 99 8.86 -7.17 -13.43
CA VAL A 99 8.76 -5.92 -12.67
C VAL A 99 10.08 -5.19 -12.79
N LYS A 100 10.06 -4.03 -13.44
CA LYS A 100 11.20 -3.14 -13.56
C LYS A 100 11.18 -2.12 -12.44
N ILE A 101 12.30 -2.00 -11.74
CA ILE A 101 12.50 -1.07 -10.63
C ILE A 101 13.53 -0.04 -11.07
N THR A 102 13.10 1.21 -11.19
CA THR A 102 13.96 2.37 -11.47
C THR A 102 14.14 3.17 -10.20
N LYS A 103 15.39 3.39 -9.78
CA LYS A 103 15.71 4.22 -8.62
C LYS A 103 15.77 5.69 -9.05
N LEU A 104 15.04 6.57 -8.36
CA LEU A 104 14.88 7.99 -8.71
C LEU A 104 15.83 8.92 -7.96
N TRP A 105 16.68 8.41 -7.07
CA TRP A 105 17.58 9.20 -6.23
C TRP A 105 18.96 8.55 -6.11
N GLY A 106 19.99 9.38 -5.85
CA GLY A 106 21.36 8.91 -5.64
C GLY A 106 21.93 8.13 -6.82
N ASP A 107 22.79 7.13 -6.53
CA ASP A 107 23.45 6.31 -7.54
C ASP A 107 22.50 5.26 -8.14
N THR A 108 22.82 4.78 -9.33
CA THR A 108 22.10 3.72 -10.03
C THR A 108 22.11 2.40 -9.25
N ILE A 109 21.21 1.48 -9.62
CA ILE A 109 21.16 0.14 -9.02
C ILE A 109 22.37 -0.67 -9.50
N THR A 110 23.16 -1.17 -8.55
CA THR A 110 24.31 -2.04 -8.81
C THR A 110 24.16 -3.42 -8.17
N LYS A 111 23.23 -3.55 -7.20
CA LYS A 111 22.90 -4.81 -6.52
C LYS A 111 21.38 -4.82 -6.26
N ALA A 112 20.74 -5.96 -6.49
CA ALA A 112 19.34 -6.19 -6.13
C ALA A 112 19.20 -7.62 -5.60
N VAL A 113 18.54 -7.78 -4.45
CA VAL A 113 18.30 -9.08 -3.81
C VAL A 113 16.84 -9.21 -3.43
N VAL A 114 16.21 -10.29 -3.88
CA VAL A 114 14.79 -10.57 -3.59
C VAL A 114 14.65 -11.34 -2.28
N HIS A 115 13.70 -10.92 -1.45
CA HIS A 115 13.36 -11.55 -0.17
C HIS A 115 11.85 -11.86 -0.08
N PRO A 116 11.44 -13.15 0.13
CA PRO A 116 12.31 -14.35 0.18
C PRO A 116 12.88 -14.68 -1.20
N SER A 117 14.03 -15.38 -1.21
CA SER A 117 14.79 -15.64 -2.44
C SER A 117 14.09 -16.53 -3.47
N ASP A 118 13.06 -17.27 -3.07
CA ASP A 118 12.24 -18.13 -3.92
C ASP A 118 10.97 -17.43 -4.46
N ALA A 119 10.80 -16.15 -4.17
CA ALA A 119 9.65 -15.39 -4.63
C ALA A 119 9.74 -15.02 -6.13
N ALA A 120 10.94 -14.95 -6.67
CA ALA A 120 11.19 -14.61 -8.07
C ALA A 120 11.92 -15.70 -8.81
N SER A 121 11.65 -15.83 -10.12
CA SER A 121 12.36 -16.75 -11.03
C SER A 121 13.74 -16.21 -11.37
N SER A 122 13.89 -14.89 -11.49
CA SER A 122 15.15 -14.18 -11.71
C SER A 122 15.12 -12.76 -11.16
N CYS A 123 16.31 -12.21 -10.95
CA CYS A 123 16.53 -10.80 -10.65
C CYS A 123 17.84 -10.37 -11.33
N GLU A 124 17.73 -9.48 -12.29
CA GLU A 124 18.86 -9.04 -13.12
C GLU A 124 18.97 -7.50 -13.06
N ILE A 125 20.17 -6.98 -13.27
CA ILE A 125 20.41 -5.55 -13.38
C ILE A 125 20.76 -5.25 -14.83
N ILE A 126 19.93 -4.44 -15.47
CA ILE A 126 20.08 -4.01 -16.86
C ILE A 126 20.06 -2.49 -16.89
N ASP A 127 21.11 -1.87 -17.42
CA ASP A 127 21.26 -0.42 -17.55
C ASP A 127 21.03 0.39 -16.25
N GLY A 128 21.34 -0.24 -15.09
CA GLY A 128 21.17 0.39 -13.77
C GLY A 128 19.75 0.32 -13.19
N GLU A 129 18.89 -0.49 -13.78
CA GLU A 129 17.55 -0.83 -13.31
C GLU A 129 17.51 -2.31 -12.87
N ALA A 130 16.70 -2.65 -11.88
CA ALA A 130 16.50 -4.05 -11.52
C ALA A 130 15.26 -4.60 -12.22
N ILE A 131 15.41 -5.75 -12.88
CA ILE A 131 14.33 -6.49 -13.52
C ILE A 131 14.10 -7.78 -12.74
N VAL A 132 12.92 -7.91 -12.15
CA VAL A 132 12.52 -9.08 -11.35
C VAL A 132 11.46 -9.85 -12.09
N THR A 133 11.69 -11.14 -12.38
CA THR A 133 10.71 -12.01 -13.05
C THR A 133 9.93 -12.83 -12.02
N VAL A 134 8.62 -12.81 -12.11
CA VAL A 134 7.68 -13.46 -11.20
C VAL A 134 6.76 -14.38 -11.99
N SER A 135 6.67 -15.65 -11.59
CA SER A 135 5.87 -16.67 -12.30
C SER A 135 4.58 -17.07 -11.58
N ARG A 136 4.33 -16.54 -10.38
CA ARG A 136 3.15 -16.86 -9.56
C ARG A 136 2.80 -15.71 -8.63
N PRO A 137 1.55 -15.61 -8.18
CA PRO A 137 1.18 -14.67 -7.12
C PRO A 137 2.09 -14.85 -5.89
N THR A 138 2.68 -13.75 -5.43
CA THR A 138 3.60 -13.73 -4.29
C THR A 138 3.79 -12.32 -3.73
N LEU A 139 4.23 -12.25 -2.49
CA LEU A 139 4.66 -11.01 -1.83
C LEU A 139 6.16 -11.07 -1.61
N PHE A 140 6.89 -10.03 -1.99
CA PHE A 140 8.33 -9.97 -1.78
C PHE A 140 8.85 -8.55 -1.66
N ALA A 141 9.99 -8.41 -1.01
CA ALA A 141 10.76 -7.18 -0.98
C ALA A 141 12.00 -7.30 -1.85
N VAL A 142 12.50 -6.16 -2.33
CA VAL A 142 13.77 -6.10 -3.06
C VAL A 142 14.72 -5.17 -2.32
N ASP A 143 15.84 -5.74 -1.85
CA ASP A 143 16.94 -4.96 -1.29
C ASP A 143 17.79 -4.38 -2.42
N ILE A 144 17.79 -3.08 -2.50
CA ILE A 144 18.50 -2.30 -3.52
C ILE A 144 19.82 -1.78 -2.94
N ASN A 145 20.93 -2.15 -3.56
CA ASN A 145 22.29 -1.72 -3.20
C ASN A 145 22.72 -2.11 -1.78
N GLY A 146 22.11 -3.17 -1.19
CA GLY A 146 22.48 -3.67 0.13
C GLY A 146 22.05 -2.77 1.29
N GLN A 147 21.03 -1.95 1.12
CA GLN A 147 20.54 -1.08 2.19
C GLN A 147 20.04 -1.87 3.41
N MET A 148 19.55 -3.08 3.21
CA MET A 148 19.10 -3.96 4.30
C MET A 148 20.25 -4.74 4.93
N ASP A 149 21.35 -4.99 4.22
CA ASP A 149 22.51 -5.74 4.72
C ASP A 149 23.22 -5.03 5.87
N ASP A 150 23.27 -3.69 5.85
CA ASP A 150 23.92 -2.89 6.89
C ASP A 150 23.20 -2.96 8.24
N GLN A 151 21.95 -3.43 8.25
CA GLN A 151 21.14 -3.59 9.46
C GLN A 151 21.37 -4.93 10.14
N ASP A 152 21.67 -5.98 9.37
CA ASP A 152 21.82 -7.35 9.87
C ASP A 152 23.20 -7.57 10.53
N THR A 153 24.10 -6.59 10.44
CA THR A 153 25.44 -6.73 11.03
C THR A 153 25.46 -6.62 12.56
N GLY A 154 24.31 -6.50 13.21
CA GLY A 154 24.24 -6.36 14.67
C GLY A 154 25.01 -5.15 15.23
N LYS A 155 25.52 -4.34 14.33
CA LYS A 155 26.19 -3.09 14.62
C LYS A 155 25.19 -1.93 14.54
N SER A 156 24.14 -1.99 15.36
CA SER A 156 23.63 -0.72 15.87
C SER A 156 24.85 0.04 16.38
N PRO A 157 25.13 1.26 15.91
CA PRO A 157 26.30 2.04 16.37
C PRO A 157 26.35 2.20 17.90
N ASN A 158 25.32 1.80 18.57
CA ASN A 158 25.10 1.91 20.00
C ASN A 158 24.73 0.55 20.62
N ASN A 159 25.48 -0.49 20.39
CA ASN A 159 25.29 -1.78 21.06
C ASN A 159 25.88 -1.75 22.49
N ASP A 160 25.56 -0.72 23.25
CA ASP A 160 25.90 -0.58 24.68
C ASP A 160 24.87 -1.24 25.61
N GLY A 161 23.99 -2.07 25.04
CA GLY A 161 22.99 -2.84 25.81
C GLY A 161 21.79 -2.02 26.30
N ASN A 162 21.76 -0.71 26.04
CA ASN A 162 20.69 0.18 26.51
C ASN A 162 20.14 1.09 25.42
N THR A 163 20.29 0.69 24.15
CA THR A 163 20.06 1.60 23.05
C THR A 163 18.74 1.41 22.35
N ARG A 164 17.86 2.22 22.76
CA ARG A 164 16.88 2.87 21.89
C ARG A 164 17.56 4.10 21.25
N GLY A 165 18.68 3.86 20.55
CA GLY A 165 19.49 4.93 19.98
C GLY A 165 18.95 5.38 18.63
N ASN A 166 19.14 6.66 18.34
CA ASN A 166 18.89 7.22 17.02
C ASN A 166 19.67 6.43 15.96
N TYR A 167 19.02 6.02 14.90
CA TYR A 167 19.67 5.49 13.73
C TYR A 167 20.29 6.67 12.96
N ASP A 168 21.60 6.83 13.08
CA ASP A 168 22.37 7.87 12.39
C ASP A 168 22.90 7.37 11.02
N GLY A 169 22.37 6.24 10.54
CA GLY A 169 22.75 5.68 9.25
C GLY A 169 22.13 6.42 8.05
N PRO A 170 22.52 6.03 6.83
CA PRO A 170 21.92 6.60 5.62
C PRO A 170 20.43 6.25 5.55
N PRO A 171 19.63 7.07 4.84
CA PRO A 171 18.22 6.79 4.61
C PRO A 171 18.01 5.41 3.98
N ILE A 172 17.00 4.68 4.43
CA ILE A 172 16.65 3.38 3.91
C ILE A 172 15.32 3.49 3.17
N HIS A 173 15.35 3.17 1.89
CA HIS A 173 14.19 3.18 1.02
C HIS A 173 14.00 1.78 0.44
N THR A 174 13.08 1.01 1.03
CA THR A 174 12.78 -0.35 0.59
C THR A 174 11.78 -0.38 -0.55
N VAL A 175 11.74 -1.50 -1.28
CA VAL A 175 10.75 -1.76 -2.33
C VAL A 175 10.04 -3.06 -2.01
N THR A 176 8.70 -3.00 -2.01
CA THR A 176 7.84 -4.18 -1.80
C THR A 176 6.89 -4.37 -2.97
N ILE A 177 6.76 -5.59 -3.45
CA ILE A 177 5.89 -5.95 -4.56
C ILE A 177 4.81 -6.91 -4.07
N PHE A 178 3.55 -6.53 -4.27
CA PHE A 178 2.37 -7.33 -4.00
C PHE A 178 1.83 -7.85 -5.34
N ALA A 179 2.35 -9.00 -5.80
CA ALA A 179 1.79 -9.75 -6.91
C ALA A 179 0.65 -10.60 -6.39
N ASN A 180 -0.56 -10.05 -6.37
CA ASN A 180 -1.71 -10.66 -5.74
C ASN A 180 -2.41 -11.65 -6.66
N PRO A 181 -3.01 -12.75 -6.14
CA PRO A 181 -3.93 -13.54 -6.94
C PRO A 181 -5.20 -12.73 -7.26
N PRO A 182 -5.85 -12.97 -8.42
CA PRO A 182 -7.12 -12.33 -8.74
C PRO A 182 -8.16 -12.57 -7.66
N LEU A 183 -8.87 -11.52 -7.31
CA LEU A 183 -9.91 -11.59 -6.26
C LEU A 183 -11.13 -12.35 -6.78
N ARG A 184 -11.41 -13.53 -6.21
CA ARG A 184 -12.51 -14.40 -6.68
C ARG A 184 -13.90 -13.87 -6.37
N ASN A 185 -14.04 -13.11 -5.28
CA ASN A 185 -15.33 -12.62 -4.77
C ASN A 185 -15.34 -11.09 -4.72
N LYS A 186 -14.87 -10.45 -5.79
CA LYS A 186 -14.95 -9.00 -5.92
C LYS A 186 -16.42 -8.59 -5.92
N PRO A 187 -16.88 -7.74 -4.97
CA PRO A 187 -18.26 -7.30 -4.96
C PRO A 187 -18.56 -6.45 -6.20
N ASN A 188 -19.79 -6.54 -6.71
CA ASN A 188 -20.25 -5.61 -7.72
C ASN A 188 -20.95 -4.44 -7.00
N ILE A 189 -20.64 -3.21 -7.44
CA ILE A 189 -21.20 -1.99 -6.86
C ILE A 189 -22.73 -1.91 -7.00
N ASP A 190 -23.29 -2.59 -8.01
CA ASP A 190 -24.72 -2.63 -8.29
C ASP A 190 -25.47 -3.76 -7.56
N ASP A 191 -24.75 -4.60 -6.79
CA ASP A 191 -25.37 -5.69 -6.05
C ASP A 191 -26.18 -5.16 -4.86
N ASP A 192 -27.30 -5.83 -4.57
CA ASP A 192 -28.12 -5.54 -3.41
C ASP A 192 -27.30 -5.61 -2.12
N GLY A 193 -27.37 -4.56 -1.30
CA GLY A 193 -26.65 -4.49 -0.03
C GLY A 193 -25.18 -4.11 -0.14
N VAL A 194 -24.67 -3.76 -1.34
CA VAL A 194 -23.39 -3.09 -1.50
C VAL A 194 -23.61 -1.58 -1.43
N TYR A 195 -22.84 -0.91 -0.57
CA TYR A 195 -22.91 0.54 -0.41
C TYR A 195 -21.59 1.18 -0.87
N PRO A 196 -21.62 1.95 -1.96
CA PRO A 196 -20.44 2.67 -2.42
C PRO A 196 -20.13 3.86 -1.51
N VAL A 197 -18.86 4.00 -1.14
CA VAL A 197 -18.33 5.16 -0.38
C VAL A 197 -17.43 5.95 -1.30
N GLY A 198 -17.79 7.22 -1.55
CA GLY A 198 -16.99 8.13 -2.37
C GLY A 198 -15.76 8.66 -1.64
N PRO A 199 -14.70 9.08 -2.38
CA PRO A 199 -13.56 9.78 -1.79
C PRO A 199 -14.02 11.03 -1.01
N GLY A 200 -13.52 11.19 0.21
CA GLY A 200 -13.89 12.28 1.11
C GLY A 200 -15.25 12.12 1.79
N GLU A 201 -15.99 11.05 1.53
CA GLU A 201 -17.21 10.71 2.25
C GLU A 201 -16.91 9.87 3.48
N MET A 202 -17.61 10.16 4.59
CA MET A 202 -17.58 9.30 5.77
C MET A 202 -18.51 8.11 5.53
N PRO A 203 -18.03 6.86 5.67
CA PRO A 203 -18.90 5.70 5.55
C PRO A 203 -20.02 5.71 6.60
N PRO A 204 -21.23 5.25 6.26
CA PRO A 204 -22.28 5.11 7.26
C PRO A 204 -21.94 4.02 8.27
N GLU A 205 -22.04 4.35 9.55
CA GLU A 205 -21.82 3.39 10.63
C GLU A 205 -22.87 2.28 10.65
N GLU A 206 -24.14 2.62 10.32
CA GLU A 206 -25.26 1.68 10.32
C GLU A 206 -26.01 1.70 9.00
N GLY A 207 -26.75 0.64 8.70
CA GLY A 207 -27.59 0.54 7.51
C GLY A 207 -27.89 -0.90 7.10
N ALA A 208 -28.77 -1.02 6.10
CA ALA A 208 -29.15 -2.31 5.52
C ALA A 208 -28.05 -2.93 4.62
N TRP A 209 -26.94 -2.24 4.42
CA TRP A 209 -25.81 -2.75 3.65
C TRP A 209 -25.11 -3.92 4.37
N HIS A 210 -24.53 -4.83 3.59
CA HIS A 210 -23.64 -5.88 4.09
C HIS A 210 -22.18 -5.68 3.66
N THR A 211 -21.93 -4.86 2.62
CA THR A 211 -20.60 -4.55 2.14
C THR A 211 -20.45 -3.05 1.90
N LEU A 212 -19.46 -2.42 2.54
CA LEU A 212 -18.98 -1.10 2.13
C LEU A 212 -17.96 -1.28 1.01
N PHE A 213 -18.16 -0.61 -0.09
CA PHE A 213 -17.27 -0.58 -1.24
C PHE A 213 -16.61 0.80 -1.33
N PHE A 214 -15.35 0.91 -0.94
CA PHE A 214 -14.60 2.14 -1.13
C PHE A 214 -14.31 2.35 -2.62
N LEU A 215 -14.79 3.47 -3.17
CA LEU A 215 -14.52 3.81 -4.57
C LEU A 215 -13.04 4.20 -4.74
N PRO A 216 -12.49 4.15 -5.98
CA PRO A 216 -11.13 4.60 -6.24
C PRO A 216 -10.82 5.98 -5.69
N GLY A 217 -9.68 6.14 -5.01
CA GLY A 217 -9.22 7.43 -4.47
C GLY A 217 -8.89 7.39 -2.99
N LEU A 218 -8.85 8.59 -2.37
CA LEU A 218 -8.47 8.80 -0.98
C LEU A 218 -9.69 8.89 -0.08
N HIS A 219 -9.69 8.08 0.97
CA HIS A 219 -10.70 8.08 2.02
C HIS A 219 -10.06 8.40 3.37
N ASP A 220 -10.80 9.04 4.24
CA ASP A 220 -10.39 9.28 5.63
C ASP A 220 -11.55 8.89 6.54
N ILE A 221 -11.37 7.76 7.24
CA ILE A 221 -12.38 7.20 8.17
C ILE A 221 -12.12 7.58 9.62
N GLY A 222 -11.10 8.42 9.87
CA GLY A 222 -10.75 8.89 11.20
C GLY A 222 -10.06 7.85 12.08
N HIS A 223 -9.89 8.20 13.36
CA HIS A 223 -9.09 7.42 14.29
C HIS A 223 -9.78 6.19 14.89
N SER A 224 -11.08 6.04 14.69
CA SER A 224 -11.85 5.01 15.38
C SER A 224 -13.14 4.70 14.61
N PHE A 225 -13.00 4.27 13.37
CA PHE A 225 -14.15 3.78 12.61
C PHE A 225 -14.58 2.41 13.12
N THR A 226 -15.84 2.31 13.54
CA THR A 226 -16.37 1.07 14.09
C THR A 226 -16.76 0.10 12.99
N VAL A 227 -16.20 -1.11 13.05
CA VAL A 227 -16.62 -2.22 12.17
C VAL A 227 -17.65 -3.10 12.88
N HIS A 228 -18.70 -3.48 12.15
CA HIS A 228 -19.84 -4.19 12.70
C HIS A 228 -19.86 -5.66 12.32
N GLN A 229 -20.51 -6.47 13.17
CA GLN A 229 -20.71 -7.88 12.94
C GLN A 229 -21.43 -8.14 11.60
N ASP A 230 -21.03 -9.23 10.92
CA ASP A 230 -21.60 -9.70 9.65
C ASP A 230 -21.46 -8.67 8.49
N LYS A 231 -20.49 -7.76 8.59
CA LYS A 231 -20.20 -6.75 7.58
C LYS A 231 -18.87 -7.00 6.88
N SER A 232 -18.80 -6.54 5.65
CA SER A 232 -17.60 -6.60 4.81
C SER A 232 -17.18 -5.20 4.36
N TYR A 233 -15.88 -4.99 4.22
CA TYR A 233 -15.27 -3.73 3.84
C TYR A 233 -14.30 -4.00 2.70
N TYR A 234 -14.66 -3.60 1.49
CA TYR A 234 -13.87 -3.84 0.29
C TYR A 234 -13.07 -2.60 -0.11
N ILE A 235 -11.75 -2.74 -0.17
CA ILE A 235 -10.82 -1.69 -0.58
C ILE A 235 -10.14 -2.13 -1.89
N PRO A 236 -10.53 -1.59 -3.05
CA PRO A 236 -9.90 -1.93 -4.35
C PRO A 236 -8.46 -1.40 -4.42
N GLY A 237 -7.67 -1.93 -5.36
CA GLY A 237 -6.24 -1.64 -5.49
C GLY A 237 -5.88 -0.18 -5.76
N ASP A 238 -6.83 0.60 -6.27
CA ASP A 238 -6.77 2.02 -6.57
C ASP A 238 -7.41 2.91 -5.48
N ALA A 239 -7.64 2.36 -4.28
CA ALA A 239 -8.13 3.09 -3.11
C ALA A 239 -7.15 3.03 -1.94
N VAL A 240 -7.00 4.17 -1.25
CA VAL A 240 -6.27 4.29 0.02
C VAL A 240 -7.21 4.82 1.08
N VAL A 241 -7.36 4.06 2.17
CA VAL A 241 -8.20 4.40 3.31
C VAL A 241 -7.30 4.78 4.48
N TYR A 242 -7.33 6.03 4.89
CA TYR A 242 -6.63 6.51 6.08
C TYR A 242 -7.50 6.34 7.32
N GLY A 243 -6.92 5.84 8.39
CA GLY A 243 -7.59 5.69 9.67
C GLY A 243 -7.43 4.31 10.29
N THR A 244 -8.24 4.03 11.30
CA THR A 244 -8.30 2.71 11.95
C THR A 244 -9.70 2.15 11.93
N MET A 245 -9.79 0.81 11.79
CA MET A 245 -11.02 0.05 11.90
C MET A 245 -11.02 -0.70 13.22
N ASN A 246 -11.93 -0.32 14.11
CA ASN A 246 -12.04 -0.88 15.45
C ASN A 246 -13.31 -1.71 15.60
N ASN A 247 -13.24 -2.77 16.40
CA ASN A 247 -14.41 -3.56 16.75
C ASN A 247 -15.04 -3.01 18.04
N GLU A 248 -16.36 -2.80 18.04
CA GLU A 248 -17.10 -2.31 19.21
C GLU A 248 -17.00 -3.24 20.43
N GLU A 249 -16.88 -4.53 20.19
CA GLU A 249 -16.88 -5.50 21.26
C GLU A 249 -15.45 -6.01 21.53
N TRP A 250 -14.91 -5.71 22.68
CA TRP A 250 -13.63 -6.22 23.17
C TRP A 250 -13.46 -7.74 23.00
N PHE A 251 -14.57 -8.48 22.83
CA PHE A 251 -14.61 -9.94 22.71
C PHE A 251 -15.53 -10.51 21.61
N GLY A 252 -16.14 -9.72 20.71
CA GLY A 252 -17.31 -10.27 20.03
C GLY A 252 -17.58 -9.95 18.58
N GLY A 253 -16.79 -9.17 17.86
CA GLY A 253 -17.05 -8.97 16.43
C GLY A 253 -16.88 -10.28 15.65
N ARG A 254 -17.99 -10.86 15.22
CA ARG A 254 -17.99 -12.09 14.41
C ARG A 254 -18.23 -11.74 12.95
N ASN A 255 -17.60 -12.49 12.04
CA ASN A 255 -17.83 -12.39 10.61
C ASN A 255 -17.56 -10.97 10.04
N VAL A 256 -16.57 -10.24 10.57
CA VAL A 256 -16.07 -9.00 9.96
C VAL A 256 -15.02 -9.38 8.93
N THR A 257 -15.17 -8.87 7.72
CA THR A 257 -14.21 -9.11 6.63
C THR A 257 -13.72 -7.79 6.08
N ILE A 258 -12.42 -7.55 6.12
CA ILE A 258 -11.75 -6.44 5.44
C ILE A 258 -10.91 -7.08 4.33
N PHE A 259 -11.15 -6.71 3.08
CA PHE A 259 -10.53 -7.37 1.93
C PHE A 259 -10.40 -6.45 0.72
N GLY A 260 -9.62 -6.89 -0.25
CA GLY A 260 -9.26 -6.12 -1.44
C GLY A 260 -7.75 -6.01 -1.58
N HIS A 261 -7.28 -5.31 -2.59
CA HIS A 261 -5.86 -5.07 -2.84
C HIS A 261 -5.46 -3.61 -2.58
N GLY A 262 -6.38 -2.82 -2.02
CA GLY A 262 -6.10 -1.44 -1.62
C GLY A 262 -5.36 -1.34 -0.30
N THR A 263 -5.13 -0.11 0.13
CA THR A 263 -4.34 0.19 1.32
C THR A 263 -5.22 0.72 2.44
N LEU A 264 -5.08 0.15 3.64
CA LEU A 264 -5.53 0.74 4.89
C LEU A 264 -4.30 1.30 5.61
N SER A 265 -4.24 2.62 5.81
CA SER A 265 -3.07 3.32 6.32
C SER A 265 -3.36 4.09 7.60
N GLY A 266 -2.47 3.94 8.58
CA GLY A 266 -2.46 4.72 9.81
C GLY A 266 -1.68 6.05 9.73
N ASP A 267 -1.17 6.45 8.58
CA ASP A 267 -0.24 7.58 8.43
C ASP A 267 -0.79 8.93 8.92
N LYS A 268 -2.12 9.09 8.95
CA LYS A 268 -2.77 10.30 9.46
C LYS A 268 -3.13 10.24 10.95
N LEU A 269 -2.85 9.11 11.59
CA LEU A 269 -3.16 8.98 13.01
C LEU A 269 -2.19 9.81 13.84
N PRO A 270 -2.66 10.62 14.80
CA PRO A 270 -1.78 11.25 15.75
C PRO A 270 -1.12 10.15 16.59
N HIS A 271 0.19 10.17 16.66
CA HIS A 271 0.90 9.36 17.64
C HIS A 271 0.79 10.07 18.98
N PRO A 272 0.03 9.53 19.96
CA PRO A 272 0.07 10.06 21.30
C PRO A 272 1.50 9.90 21.82
N SER A 273 2.07 10.97 22.35
CA SER A 273 3.31 10.84 23.09
C SER A 273 3.08 9.85 24.24
N MET A 274 4.12 9.10 24.65
CA MET A 274 3.98 8.20 25.81
C MET A 274 3.53 8.94 27.08
N SER A 275 3.71 10.27 27.14
CA SER A 275 3.22 11.15 28.20
C SER A 275 1.70 11.38 28.16
N ASP A 276 1.06 11.15 27.04
CA ASP A 276 -0.37 11.42 26.85
C ASP A 276 -1.23 10.16 27.08
N LEU A 277 -0.59 9.01 27.31
CA LEU A 277 -1.28 7.79 27.70
C LEU A 277 -1.67 7.85 29.18
N PRO A 278 -2.90 7.48 29.55
CA PRO A 278 -3.28 7.32 30.94
C PRO A 278 -2.32 6.37 31.67
N GLU A 279 -1.95 6.71 32.90
CA GLU A 279 -1.06 5.89 33.72
C GLU A 279 -1.56 4.44 33.78
N GLY A 280 -0.75 3.48 33.32
CA GLY A 280 -1.07 2.06 33.31
C GLY A 280 -1.59 1.49 31.99
N GLN A 281 -1.74 2.28 30.93
CA GLN A 281 -1.99 1.78 29.58
C GLN A 281 -0.65 1.66 28.82
N GLY A 282 -0.15 0.44 28.71
CA GLY A 282 0.90 0.06 27.76
C GLY A 282 0.26 -0.45 26.47
N TRP A 283 1.02 -0.38 25.38
CA TRP A 283 0.65 -0.99 24.08
C TRP A 283 0.55 -2.50 24.21
#